data_c01b23d2bc2b9742bae483b8151c75dd
#
_entry.id   c01b23d2bc2b9742bae483b8151c75dd
#
_cell.length_a   1.000
_cell.length_b   1.000
_cell.length_c   1.000
_cell.angle_alpha   90.00
_cell.angle_beta   90.00
_cell.angle_gamma   90.00
#
_symmetry.space_group_name_H-M   'P 1'
#
loop_
_entity.id
_entity.type
_entity.pdbx_description
1 polymer ?
#
loop_
_entity_poly.entity_id
_entity_poly.type
_entity_poly.pdbx_seq_one_letter_code
_entity_poly.pdbx_strand_id
1 'polypeptide(L)'
;MPATLLEYFKNYLPIFAEKTKGAVEITGKNVLQKGNPELNRLLDSIIDTLLLPSSEFRHAENLEKFLEAVNSGKKGIILAEHYSNFDYPILLNLMRKTGEKGKMLADKCIAIAGLKLGEDNRYIAACTEGYDRLFIYPSRSIRAIKDDEEREIQIKRSKQINLASMRALEKVKKEGRVVVVYPAGTRYRPGKPETKRGVKEIDSYIKTSDVMLLVSVNGNCLRVSESGNMAEDVVCEDRIILDAGPVIDCSQFRESVKTTHAELEGAEKKQAVVDLIMEILEKMHEENEKGRLTE
;
A
#
# COMPACT_ATOMS: atom_id res chain seq x y z
N MET A 1 -10.70 -26.39 -4.86
CA MET A 1 -11.28 -25.67 -3.69
C MET A 1 -10.36 -24.51 -3.36
N PRO A 2 -10.85 -23.36 -2.97
CA PRO A 2 -10.01 -22.27 -2.55
C PRO A 2 -9.15 -22.70 -1.36
N ALA A 3 -7.83 -22.45 -1.45
CA ALA A 3 -6.87 -22.81 -0.42
C ALA A 3 -6.61 -21.62 0.50
N THR A 4 -6.30 -21.87 1.77
CA THR A 4 -5.78 -20.81 2.64
C THR A 4 -4.40 -20.36 2.15
N LEU A 5 -3.99 -19.15 2.53
CA LEU A 5 -2.67 -18.63 2.19
C LEU A 5 -1.56 -19.61 2.59
N LEU A 6 -1.67 -20.20 3.79
CA LEU A 6 -0.68 -21.17 4.29
C LEU A 6 -0.63 -22.44 3.43
N GLU A 7 -1.80 -22.99 3.05
CA GLU A 7 -1.90 -24.19 2.21
C GLU A 7 -1.34 -23.89 0.80
N TYR A 8 -1.70 -22.76 0.22
CA TYR A 8 -1.24 -22.36 -1.11
C TYR A 8 0.28 -22.19 -1.16
N PHE A 9 0.86 -21.55 -0.15
CA PHE A 9 2.31 -21.34 -0.09
C PHE A 9 3.11 -22.53 0.43
N LYS A 10 2.47 -23.64 0.85
CA LYS A 10 3.16 -24.81 1.42
C LYS A 10 4.33 -25.29 0.56
N ASN A 11 4.15 -25.37 -0.76
CA ASN A 11 5.17 -25.82 -1.69
C ASN A 11 6.30 -24.79 -1.93
N TYR A 12 6.05 -23.53 -1.63
CA TYR A 12 7.01 -22.43 -1.75
C TYR A 12 7.81 -22.19 -0.47
N LEU A 13 7.38 -22.77 0.67
CA LEU A 13 7.99 -22.55 1.98
C LEU A 13 9.49 -22.87 2.02
N PRO A 14 10.01 -23.95 1.40
CA PRO A 14 11.46 -24.21 1.36
C PRO A 14 12.22 -23.10 0.65
N ILE A 15 11.70 -22.59 -0.46
CA ILE A 15 12.30 -21.51 -1.24
C ILE A 15 12.29 -20.20 -0.45
N PHE A 16 11.17 -19.88 0.21
CA PHE A 16 11.10 -18.73 1.08
C PHE A 16 12.08 -18.84 2.25
N ALA A 17 12.16 -20.00 2.90
CA ALA A 17 13.06 -20.22 4.02
C ALA A 17 14.55 -20.03 3.65
N GLU A 18 14.96 -20.43 2.44
CA GLU A 18 16.30 -20.25 1.91
C GLU A 18 16.61 -18.78 1.59
N LYS A 19 15.63 -18.05 1.02
CA LYS A 19 15.85 -16.73 0.43
C LYS A 19 15.50 -15.56 1.35
N THR A 20 14.83 -15.78 2.49
CA THR A 20 14.46 -14.76 3.44
C THR A 20 15.50 -14.58 4.53
N LYS A 21 15.67 -13.33 4.97
CA LYS A 21 16.51 -13.00 6.12
C LYS A 21 15.88 -13.36 7.48
N GLY A 22 14.60 -13.72 7.46
CA GLY A 22 13.81 -13.97 8.67
C GLY A 22 13.32 -12.68 9.32
N ALA A 23 12.58 -12.84 10.43
CA ALA A 23 12.09 -11.70 11.20
C ALA A 23 13.26 -10.88 11.76
N VAL A 24 13.38 -9.64 11.34
CA VAL A 24 14.38 -8.68 11.83
C VAL A 24 13.67 -7.63 12.65
N GLU A 25 14.13 -7.40 13.88
CA GLU A 25 13.61 -6.31 14.69
C GLU A 25 13.79 -4.96 13.96
N ILE A 26 12.69 -4.23 13.80
CA ILE A 26 12.71 -2.91 13.18
C ILE A 26 13.06 -1.86 14.22
N THR A 27 14.10 -1.12 13.92
CA THR A 27 14.61 -0.01 14.71
C THR A 27 14.74 1.26 13.87
N GLY A 28 15.05 2.39 14.47
CA GLY A 28 15.32 3.62 13.71
C GLY A 28 16.50 3.54 12.71
N LYS A 29 17.30 2.47 12.76
CA LYS A 29 18.46 2.29 11.86
C LYS A 29 18.15 1.49 10.59
N ASN A 30 17.07 0.73 10.57
CA ASN A 30 16.72 -0.20 9.48
C ASN A 30 15.28 -0.07 8.97
N VAL A 31 14.68 1.12 9.15
CA VAL A 31 13.30 1.40 8.69
C VAL A 31 13.13 1.25 7.17
N LEU A 32 14.15 1.56 6.38
CA LEU A 32 14.16 1.36 4.94
C LEU A 32 14.86 0.04 4.60
N GLN A 33 14.14 -0.85 3.97
CA GLN A 33 14.67 -2.16 3.56
C GLN A 33 14.50 -2.35 2.06
N LYS A 34 15.57 -2.82 1.42
CA LYS A 34 15.54 -3.21 0.01
C LYS A 34 14.92 -4.60 -0.16
N GLY A 35 14.14 -4.72 -1.21
CA GLY A 35 13.56 -5.99 -1.63
C GLY A 35 14.61 -6.96 -2.17
N ASN A 36 14.31 -8.24 -2.04
CA ASN A 36 15.10 -9.31 -2.66
C ASN A 36 14.59 -9.54 -4.09
N PRO A 37 15.41 -9.31 -5.14
CA PRO A 37 14.97 -9.45 -6.53
C PRO A 37 14.55 -10.88 -6.91
N GLU A 38 15.10 -11.91 -6.26
CA GLU A 38 14.72 -13.31 -6.55
C GLU A 38 13.33 -13.60 -5.98
N LEU A 39 13.06 -13.14 -4.74
CA LEU A 39 11.72 -13.24 -4.16
C LEU A 39 10.71 -12.41 -4.93
N ASN A 40 11.09 -11.23 -5.42
CA ASN A 40 10.22 -10.41 -6.26
C ASN A 40 9.77 -11.17 -7.51
N ARG A 41 10.73 -11.78 -8.26
CA ARG A 41 10.41 -12.58 -9.45
C ARG A 41 9.53 -13.79 -9.14
N LEU A 42 9.79 -14.48 -8.02
CA LEU A 42 8.95 -15.59 -7.58
C LEU A 42 7.53 -15.15 -7.27
N LEU A 43 7.39 -14.05 -6.52
CA LEU A 43 6.08 -13.48 -6.19
C LEU A 43 5.35 -12.99 -7.44
N ASP A 44 6.02 -12.35 -8.38
CA ASP A 44 5.43 -11.96 -9.66
C ASP A 44 4.89 -13.18 -10.42
N SER A 45 5.65 -14.29 -10.47
CA SER A 45 5.18 -15.51 -11.13
C SER A 45 3.98 -16.15 -10.42
N ILE A 46 3.91 -16.06 -9.10
CA ILE A 46 2.75 -16.52 -8.32
C ILE A 46 1.52 -15.64 -8.61
N ILE A 47 1.69 -14.32 -8.59
CA ILE A 47 0.61 -13.39 -8.93
C ILE A 47 0.09 -13.65 -10.35
N ASP A 48 0.98 -13.91 -11.31
CA ASP A 48 0.57 -14.23 -12.68
C ASP A 48 -0.37 -15.45 -12.77
N THR A 49 -0.22 -16.43 -11.89
CA THR A 49 -1.12 -17.61 -11.86
C THR A 49 -2.49 -17.31 -11.23
N LEU A 50 -2.63 -16.21 -10.51
CA LEU A 50 -3.87 -15.83 -9.83
C LEU A 50 -4.68 -14.78 -10.61
N LEU A 51 -4.03 -14.07 -11.51
CA LEU A 51 -4.69 -13.07 -12.34
C LEU A 51 -5.39 -13.74 -13.53
N LEU A 52 -6.71 -13.57 -13.64
CA LEU A 52 -7.41 -13.96 -14.85
C LEU A 52 -6.92 -13.15 -16.06
N PRO A 53 -6.97 -13.71 -17.30
CA PRO A 53 -6.44 -13.07 -18.51
C PRO A 53 -6.99 -11.68 -18.81
N SER A 54 -8.22 -11.38 -18.35
CA SER A 54 -8.87 -10.07 -18.49
C SER A 54 -8.47 -9.06 -17.40
N SER A 55 -7.50 -9.40 -16.52
CA SER A 55 -6.96 -8.45 -15.55
C SER A 55 -6.15 -7.38 -16.25
N GLU A 56 -6.36 -6.10 -15.85
CA GLU A 56 -5.79 -4.97 -16.55
C GLU A 56 -5.45 -3.79 -15.62
N PHE A 57 -4.61 -2.89 -16.12
CA PHE A 57 -4.39 -1.57 -15.55
C PHE A 57 -5.00 -0.52 -16.49
N ARG A 58 -6.10 0.10 -16.07
CA ARG A 58 -6.81 1.12 -16.84
C ARG A 58 -6.12 2.48 -16.73
N HIS A 59 -6.30 3.31 -17.74
CA HIS A 59 -5.73 4.66 -17.84
C HIS A 59 -4.21 4.68 -17.62
N ALA A 60 -3.51 3.73 -18.28
CA ALA A 60 -2.04 3.63 -18.18
C ALA A 60 -1.31 4.91 -18.61
N GLU A 61 -1.93 5.76 -19.44
CA GLU A 61 -1.42 7.09 -19.79
C GLU A 61 -1.25 8.02 -18.58
N ASN A 62 -2.02 7.80 -17.49
CA ASN A 62 -1.85 8.56 -16.25
C ASN A 62 -0.62 8.09 -15.47
N LEU A 63 -0.24 6.79 -15.57
CA LEU A 63 1.04 6.30 -15.05
C LEU A 63 2.22 6.97 -15.76
N GLU A 64 2.13 7.12 -17.09
CA GLU A 64 3.17 7.77 -17.88
C GLU A 64 3.34 9.24 -17.51
N LYS A 65 2.23 9.99 -17.45
CA LYS A 65 2.24 11.41 -17.01
C LYS A 65 2.81 11.57 -15.59
N PHE A 66 2.46 10.65 -14.70
CA PHE A 66 2.97 10.65 -13.33
C PHE A 66 4.49 10.37 -13.31
N LEU A 67 4.96 9.38 -14.08
CA LEU A 67 6.39 9.09 -14.22
C LEU A 67 7.16 10.30 -14.78
N GLU A 68 6.61 10.98 -15.78
CA GLU A 68 7.21 12.20 -16.36
C GLU A 68 7.34 13.31 -15.30
N ALA A 69 6.32 13.51 -14.48
CA ALA A 69 6.37 14.44 -13.36
C ALA A 69 7.46 14.06 -12.34
N VAL A 70 7.57 12.78 -11.98
CA VAL A 70 8.62 12.30 -11.08
C VAL A 70 10.01 12.45 -11.68
N ASN A 71 10.18 12.15 -12.97
CA ASN A 71 11.46 12.29 -13.66
C ASN A 71 11.87 13.75 -13.83
N SER A 72 10.92 14.69 -13.83
CA SER A 72 11.22 16.14 -13.79
C SER A 72 11.60 16.67 -12.40
N GLY A 73 11.73 15.77 -11.41
CA GLY A 73 12.14 16.09 -10.04
C GLY A 73 11.01 16.30 -9.05
N LYS A 74 9.74 16.12 -9.44
CA LYS A 74 8.61 16.19 -8.52
C LYS A 74 8.58 14.97 -7.61
N LYS A 75 8.28 15.17 -6.34
CA LYS A 75 8.10 14.11 -5.33
C LYS A 75 6.73 13.46 -5.52
N GLY A 76 6.72 12.21 -5.97
CA GLY A 76 5.50 11.46 -6.24
C GLY A 76 5.04 10.59 -5.07
N ILE A 77 3.71 10.45 -4.94
CA ILE A 77 3.05 9.48 -4.05
C ILE A 77 1.90 8.80 -4.79
N ILE A 78 1.77 7.48 -4.62
CA ILE A 78 0.61 6.71 -5.07
C ILE A 78 -0.23 6.37 -3.85
N LEU A 79 -1.52 6.67 -3.91
CA LEU A 79 -2.52 6.33 -2.90
C LEU A 79 -3.48 5.32 -3.51
N ALA A 80 -3.49 4.10 -3.00
CA ALA A 80 -4.31 3.01 -3.52
C ALA A 80 -5.29 2.48 -2.48
N GLU A 81 -6.41 1.91 -2.93
CA GLU A 81 -7.29 1.13 -2.06
C GLU A 81 -6.60 -0.12 -1.55
N HIS A 82 -7.05 -0.67 -0.42
CA HIS A 82 -6.40 -1.82 0.23
C HIS A 82 -7.41 -2.89 0.64
N TYR A 83 -7.44 -3.96 -0.11
CA TYR A 83 -8.32 -5.11 0.12
C TYR A 83 -7.56 -6.35 0.60
N SER A 84 -6.31 -6.53 0.16
CA SER A 84 -5.52 -7.72 0.49
C SER A 84 -4.02 -7.44 0.65
N ASN A 85 -3.30 -8.42 1.19
CA ASN A 85 -1.83 -8.35 1.22
C ASN A 85 -1.20 -8.56 -0.18
N PHE A 86 -2.01 -8.93 -1.18
CA PHE A 86 -1.54 -9.04 -2.58
C PHE A 86 -1.72 -7.74 -3.38
N ASP A 87 -2.35 -6.71 -2.83
CA ASP A 87 -2.59 -5.46 -3.58
C ASP A 87 -1.28 -4.82 -4.07
N TYR A 88 -0.22 -4.81 -3.25
CA TYR A 88 1.06 -4.25 -3.67
C TYR A 88 1.78 -5.09 -4.72
N PRO A 89 1.95 -6.42 -4.55
CA PRO A 89 2.39 -7.31 -5.62
C PRO A 89 1.62 -7.14 -6.93
N ILE A 90 0.30 -7.14 -6.88
CA ILE A 90 -0.58 -7.00 -8.04
C ILE A 90 -0.40 -5.63 -8.70
N LEU A 91 -0.34 -4.56 -7.90
CA LEU A 91 -0.10 -3.19 -8.40
C LEU A 91 1.18 -3.14 -9.25
N LEU A 92 2.28 -3.66 -8.73
CA LEU A 92 3.55 -3.64 -9.45
C LEU A 92 3.55 -4.57 -10.67
N ASN A 93 2.95 -5.75 -10.56
CA ASN A 93 2.84 -6.71 -11.65
C ASN A 93 2.05 -6.12 -12.83
N LEU A 94 0.83 -5.64 -12.59
CA LEU A 94 0.00 -5.04 -13.62
C LEU A 94 0.61 -3.74 -14.17
N MET A 95 1.24 -2.93 -13.33
CA MET A 95 1.96 -1.73 -13.77
C MET A 95 3.09 -2.07 -14.75
N ARG A 96 3.87 -3.13 -14.50
CA ARG A 96 4.91 -3.61 -15.42
C ARG A 96 4.34 -4.07 -16.77
N LYS A 97 3.14 -4.64 -16.77
CA LYS A 97 2.45 -5.11 -17.99
C LYS A 97 1.95 -3.99 -18.88
N THR A 98 1.87 -2.74 -18.40
CA THR A 98 1.48 -1.59 -19.25
C THR A 98 2.59 -1.14 -20.21
N GLY A 99 3.80 -1.69 -20.12
CA GLY A 99 4.93 -1.38 -20.99
C GLY A 99 6.15 -0.80 -20.26
N GLU A 100 7.14 -0.30 -21.01
CA GLU A 100 8.42 0.13 -20.44
C GLU A 100 8.28 1.27 -19.41
N LYS A 101 7.41 2.26 -19.65
CA LYS A 101 7.19 3.35 -18.70
C LYS A 101 6.54 2.85 -17.40
N GLY A 102 5.58 1.93 -17.50
CA GLY A 102 4.99 1.31 -16.32
C GLY A 102 6.00 0.47 -15.54
N LYS A 103 6.87 -0.25 -16.21
CA LYS A 103 7.98 -0.98 -15.58
C LYS A 103 8.95 -0.03 -14.86
N MET A 104 9.35 1.07 -15.51
CA MET A 104 10.20 2.09 -14.89
C MET A 104 9.55 2.68 -13.63
N LEU A 105 8.24 2.92 -13.66
CA LEU A 105 7.50 3.44 -12.50
C LEU A 105 7.43 2.40 -11.38
N ALA A 106 7.12 1.13 -11.71
CA ALA A 106 7.09 0.03 -10.74
C ALA A 106 8.43 -0.13 -10.02
N ASP A 107 9.56 0.00 -10.73
CA ASP A 107 10.91 -0.12 -10.16
C ASP A 107 11.29 1.07 -9.26
N LYS A 108 10.58 2.20 -9.36
CA LYS A 108 10.72 3.34 -8.45
C LYS A 108 9.88 3.20 -7.18
N CYS A 109 8.90 2.29 -7.12
CA CYS A 109 7.96 2.18 -6.03
C CYS A 109 8.59 1.63 -4.74
N ILE A 110 8.16 2.17 -3.60
CA ILE A 110 8.48 1.73 -2.24
C ILE A 110 7.18 1.65 -1.46
N ALA A 111 6.89 0.48 -0.85
CA ALA A 111 5.70 0.34 0.00
C ALA A 111 5.92 0.94 1.39
N ILE A 112 4.91 1.63 1.93
CA ILE A 112 4.83 1.89 3.37
C ILE A 112 4.26 0.64 4.04
N ALA A 113 5.00 0.09 5.01
CA ALA A 113 4.65 -1.12 5.73
C ALA A 113 4.52 -0.85 7.24
N GLY A 114 3.47 -1.38 7.87
CA GLY A 114 3.39 -1.40 9.34
C GLY A 114 4.30 -2.47 9.94
N LEU A 115 4.85 -2.24 11.13
CA LEU A 115 5.80 -3.16 11.79
C LEU A 115 5.28 -4.60 11.87
N LYS A 116 4.00 -4.81 12.12
CA LYS A 116 3.40 -6.15 12.24
C LYS A 116 3.62 -7.03 11.01
N LEU A 117 3.74 -6.43 9.82
CA LEU A 117 4.02 -7.19 8.59
C LEU A 117 5.42 -7.81 8.57
N GLY A 118 6.36 -7.26 9.35
CA GLY A 118 7.72 -7.79 9.46
C GLY A 118 7.98 -8.65 10.70
N GLU A 119 7.18 -8.47 11.76
CA GLU A 119 7.43 -9.05 13.09
C GLU A 119 6.49 -10.22 13.43
N ASP A 120 5.21 -10.19 13.00
CA ASP A 120 4.18 -11.10 13.52
C ASP A 120 4.08 -12.46 12.81
N ASN A 121 4.42 -12.54 11.52
CA ASN A 121 4.26 -13.77 10.76
C ASN A 121 5.40 -13.96 9.75
N ARG A 122 6.20 -15.01 9.95
CA ARG A 122 7.36 -15.34 9.11
C ARG A 122 7.01 -15.49 7.62
N TYR A 123 5.85 -16.03 7.29
CA TYR A 123 5.44 -16.26 5.90
C TYR A 123 5.03 -14.96 5.21
N ILE A 124 4.31 -14.10 5.95
CA ILE A 124 3.94 -12.77 5.44
C ILE A 124 5.17 -11.88 5.32
N ALA A 125 6.09 -11.93 6.30
CA ALA A 125 7.38 -11.26 6.21
C ALA A 125 8.13 -11.70 4.95
N ALA A 126 8.16 -12.99 4.64
CA ALA A 126 8.78 -13.53 3.42
C ALA A 126 8.18 -12.93 2.14
N CYS A 127 6.84 -12.89 2.04
CA CYS A 127 6.16 -12.26 0.90
C CYS A 127 6.48 -10.77 0.77
N THR A 128 6.67 -10.06 1.87
CA THR A 128 7.03 -8.64 1.82
C THR A 128 8.50 -8.39 1.54
N GLU A 129 9.39 -9.36 1.81
CA GLU A 129 10.83 -9.22 1.55
C GLU A 129 11.21 -9.15 0.06
N GLY A 130 10.31 -9.51 -0.83
CA GLY A 130 10.48 -9.31 -2.27
C GLY A 130 10.48 -7.85 -2.71
N TYR A 131 10.05 -6.92 -1.87
CA TYR A 131 9.78 -5.52 -2.26
C TYR A 131 10.56 -4.53 -1.41
N ASP A 132 10.90 -3.38 -2.00
CA ASP A 132 11.41 -2.22 -1.27
C ASP A 132 10.30 -1.69 -0.35
N ARG A 133 10.61 -1.51 0.93
CA ARG A 133 9.63 -1.12 1.94
C ARG A 133 10.21 -0.17 2.97
N LEU A 134 9.37 0.76 3.41
CA LEU A 134 9.66 1.69 4.49
C LEU A 134 8.72 1.39 5.65
N PHE A 135 9.28 0.96 6.77
CA PHE A 135 8.48 0.61 7.95
C PHE A 135 8.08 1.84 8.75
N ILE A 136 6.83 1.82 9.22
CA ILE A 136 6.28 2.78 10.17
C ILE A 136 5.68 2.05 11.37
N TYR A 137 5.60 2.73 12.50
CA TYR A 137 4.83 2.28 13.66
C TYR A 137 3.44 2.91 13.61
N PRO A 138 2.37 2.16 13.23
CA PRO A 138 1.03 2.73 13.11
C PRO A 138 0.48 3.15 14.47
N SER A 139 -0.13 4.34 14.56
CA SER A 139 -0.77 4.84 15.79
C SER A 139 -1.89 3.93 16.30
N ARG A 140 -2.56 3.22 15.39
CA ARG A 140 -3.60 2.22 15.72
C ARG A 140 -3.03 1.04 16.54
N SER A 141 -1.80 0.60 16.25
CA SER A 141 -1.15 -0.47 16.99
C SER A 141 -0.90 -0.08 18.44
N ILE A 142 -0.53 1.16 18.71
CA ILE A 142 -0.33 1.67 20.07
C ILE A 142 -1.66 1.73 20.84
N ARG A 143 -2.73 2.20 20.19
CA ARG A 143 -4.07 2.30 20.82
C ARG A 143 -4.64 0.94 21.21
N ALA A 144 -4.21 -0.13 20.55
CA ALA A 144 -4.67 -1.50 20.85
C ALA A 144 -3.98 -2.11 22.09
N ILE A 145 -2.92 -1.50 22.62
CA ILE A 145 -2.19 -1.98 23.80
C ILE A 145 -3.00 -1.60 25.05
N LYS A 146 -3.36 -2.62 25.84
CA LYS A 146 -4.18 -2.44 27.05
C LYS A 146 -3.36 -2.12 28.29
N ASP A 147 -2.15 -2.67 28.38
CA ASP A 147 -1.22 -2.44 29.48
C ASP A 147 -0.57 -1.05 29.36
N ASP A 148 -0.60 -0.28 30.41
CA ASP A 148 -0.14 1.11 30.42
C ASP A 148 1.40 1.23 30.36
N GLU A 149 2.14 0.35 31.06
CA GLU A 149 3.60 0.35 31.03
C GLU A 149 4.11 -0.06 29.64
N GLU A 150 3.57 -1.13 29.11
CA GLU A 150 3.89 -1.56 27.75
C GLU A 150 3.54 -0.49 26.72
N ARG A 151 2.39 0.18 26.88
CA ARG A 151 1.98 1.27 25.98
C ARG A 151 2.96 2.44 26.02
N GLU A 152 3.48 2.82 27.19
CA GLU A 152 4.50 3.88 27.29
C GLU A 152 5.81 3.51 26.61
N ILE A 153 6.27 2.27 26.77
CA ILE A 153 7.46 1.74 26.09
C ILE A 153 7.26 1.82 24.59
N GLN A 154 6.11 1.36 24.10
CA GLN A 154 5.81 1.33 22.66
C GLN A 154 5.59 2.75 22.09
N ILE A 155 5.11 3.71 22.87
CA ILE A 155 5.09 5.13 22.49
C ILE A 155 6.50 5.67 22.24
N LYS A 156 7.45 5.39 23.13
CA LYS A 156 8.85 5.81 22.97
C LYS A 156 9.48 5.17 21.72
N ARG A 157 9.30 3.86 21.56
CA ARG A 157 9.77 3.11 20.38
C ARG A 157 9.17 3.69 19.08
N SER A 158 7.86 3.94 19.07
CA SER A 158 7.16 4.48 17.90
C SER A 158 7.66 5.85 17.47
N LYS A 159 7.96 6.74 18.43
CA LYS A 159 8.53 8.06 18.12
C LYS A 159 9.87 7.95 17.42
N GLN A 160 10.76 7.06 17.88
CA GLN A 160 12.08 6.83 17.29
C GLN A 160 11.96 6.28 15.85
N ILE A 161 11.13 5.25 15.68
CA ILE A 161 10.91 4.62 14.38
C ILE A 161 10.28 5.61 13.41
N ASN A 162 9.18 6.28 13.78
CA ASN A 162 8.47 7.19 12.90
C ASN A 162 9.30 8.42 12.52
N LEU A 163 10.14 8.93 13.43
CA LEU A 163 11.08 10.01 13.10
C LEU A 163 12.12 9.56 12.07
N ALA A 164 12.70 8.37 12.24
CA ALA A 164 13.63 7.79 11.27
C ALA A 164 12.94 7.53 9.92
N SER A 165 11.71 7.03 9.95
CA SER A 165 10.91 6.77 8.74
C SER A 165 10.58 8.05 7.98
N MET A 166 10.25 9.14 8.67
CA MET A 166 10.02 10.45 8.02
C MET A 166 11.27 10.99 7.34
N ARG A 167 12.44 10.82 7.97
CA ARG A 167 13.73 11.21 7.36
C ARG A 167 14.06 10.34 6.14
N ALA A 168 13.86 9.04 6.24
CA ALA A 168 14.07 8.12 5.14
C ALA A 168 13.09 8.40 3.99
N LEU A 169 11.82 8.69 4.28
CA LEU A 169 10.80 9.07 3.32
C LEU A 169 11.21 10.31 2.51
N GLU A 170 11.65 11.36 3.19
CA GLU A 170 12.11 12.60 2.54
C GLU A 170 13.32 12.34 1.63
N LYS A 171 14.24 11.49 2.09
CA LYS A 171 15.42 11.09 1.32
C LYS A 171 15.03 10.35 0.04
N VAL A 172 14.23 9.28 0.13
CA VAL A 172 13.85 8.47 -1.04
C VAL A 172 13.02 9.25 -2.05
N LYS A 173 12.15 10.18 -1.60
CA LYS A 173 11.42 11.07 -2.50
C LYS A 173 12.36 12.01 -3.27
N LYS A 174 13.41 12.55 -2.63
CA LYS A 174 14.42 13.37 -3.30
C LYS A 174 15.26 12.57 -4.31
N GLU A 175 15.40 11.28 -4.09
CA GLU A 175 16.07 10.35 -5.00
C GLU A 175 15.17 9.92 -6.18
N GLY A 176 13.98 10.52 -6.33
CA GLY A 176 13.03 10.20 -7.39
C GLY A 176 12.33 8.85 -7.21
N ARG A 177 12.31 8.31 -5.98
CA ARG A 177 11.51 7.13 -5.65
C ARG A 177 10.06 7.54 -5.37
N VAL A 178 9.15 6.63 -5.67
CA VAL A 178 7.70 6.82 -5.50
C VAL A 178 7.22 6.01 -4.32
N VAL A 179 6.53 6.67 -3.41
CA VAL A 179 6.00 6.00 -2.21
C VAL A 179 4.56 5.56 -2.46
N VAL A 180 4.28 4.28 -2.20
CA VAL A 180 2.93 3.72 -2.28
C VAL A 180 2.37 3.59 -0.87
N VAL A 181 1.20 4.18 -0.66
CA VAL A 181 0.52 4.22 0.64
C VAL A 181 -0.94 3.82 0.47
N TYR A 182 -1.44 3.07 1.42
CA TYR A 182 -2.85 2.71 1.52
C TYR A 182 -3.53 3.64 2.54
N PRO A 183 -4.40 4.57 2.10
CA PRO A 183 -4.93 5.63 2.98
C PRO A 183 -5.69 5.13 4.19
N ALA A 184 -6.35 3.98 4.09
CA ALA A 184 -7.04 3.37 5.23
C ALA A 184 -6.09 2.83 6.31
N GLY A 185 -4.80 2.60 5.98
CA GLY A 185 -3.79 2.05 6.89
C GLY A 185 -4.10 0.62 7.38
N THR A 186 -5.07 -0.04 6.77
CA THR A 186 -5.47 -1.43 7.01
C THR A 186 -6.26 -1.94 5.81
N ARG A 187 -6.30 -3.26 5.62
CA ARG A 187 -7.15 -3.89 4.61
C ARG A 187 -8.63 -3.70 4.96
N TYR A 188 -9.46 -3.48 3.94
CA TYR A 188 -10.91 -3.52 4.10
C TYR A 188 -11.36 -4.90 4.57
N ARG A 189 -12.27 -4.92 5.52
CA ARG A 189 -12.90 -6.14 6.04
C ARG A 189 -14.39 -6.07 5.79
N PRO A 190 -14.98 -7.00 5.03
CA PRO A 190 -16.41 -7.05 4.82
C PRO A 190 -17.17 -7.00 6.16
N GLY A 191 -18.24 -6.22 6.22
CA GLY A 191 -19.01 -5.99 7.44
C GLY A 191 -18.39 -5.02 8.45
N LYS A 192 -17.20 -4.42 8.14
CA LYS A 192 -16.50 -3.44 8.99
C LYS A 192 -16.16 -2.18 8.18
N PRO A 193 -17.14 -1.33 7.86
CA PRO A 193 -16.95 -0.15 7.01
C PRO A 193 -15.91 0.83 7.56
N GLU A 194 -15.72 0.87 8.88
CA GLU A 194 -14.68 1.68 9.52
C GLU A 194 -13.25 1.32 9.06
N THR A 195 -13.04 0.11 8.53
CA THR A 195 -11.73 -0.29 7.97
C THR A 195 -11.47 0.28 6.58
N LYS A 196 -12.48 0.86 5.93
CA LYS A 196 -12.37 1.58 4.66
C LYS A 196 -12.02 3.07 4.86
N ARG A 197 -12.24 3.60 6.06
CA ARG A 197 -12.01 5.01 6.36
C ARG A 197 -10.52 5.34 6.34
N GLY A 198 -10.14 6.38 5.61
CA GLY A 198 -8.79 6.92 5.57
C GLY A 198 -8.33 7.50 6.91
N VAL A 199 -7.04 7.45 7.19
CA VAL A 199 -6.46 7.98 8.43
C VAL A 199 -5.83 9.36 8.18
N LYS A 200 -6.07 10.30 9.08
CA LYS A 200 -5.62 11.72 8.96
C LYS A 200 -4.11 11.89 8.76
N GLU A 201 -3.31 10.92 9.15
CA GLU A 201 -1.86 10.91 8.97
C GLU A 201 -1.44 10.98 7.51
N ILE A 202 -2.32 10.56 6.58
CA ILE A 202 -2.10 10.62 5.12
C ILE A 202 -1.90 12.06 4.64
N ASP A 203 -2.60 13.04 5.21
CA ASP A 203 -2.37 14.46 4.88
C ASP A 203 -0.89 14.87 5.03
N SER A 204 -0.17 14.28 6.00
CA SER A 204 1.25 14.56 6.20
C SER A 204 2.13 13.99 5.08
N TYR A 205 1.75 12.85 4.49
CA TYR A 205 2.46 12.30 3.33
C TYR A 205 2.22 13.14 2.07
N ILE A 206 0.98 13.60 1.87
CA ILE A 206 0.59 14.46 0.74
C ILE A 206 1.28 15.82 0.87
N LYS A 207 1.31 16.41 2.07
CA LYS A 207 1.99 17.69 2.34
C LYS A 207 3.47 17.69 1.93
N THR A 208 4.13 16.54 1.97
CA THR A 208 5.55 16.37 1.62
C THR A 208 5.76 15.80 0.21
N SER A 209 4.70 15.75 -0.59
CA SER A 209 4.72 15.33 -2.00
C SER A 209 4.29 16.49 -2.90
N ASP A 210 4.74 16.49 -4.15
CA ASP A 210 4.36 17.50 -5.13
C ASP A 210 3.17 17.03 -5.98
N VAL A 211 3.17 15.73 -6.33
CA VAL A 211 2.11 15.12 -7.13
C VAL A 211 1.66 13.80 -6.53
N MET A 212 0.37 13.51 -6.66
CA MET A 212 -0.20 12.22 -6.27
C MET A 212 -0.97 11.57 -7.41
N LEU A 213 -1.00 10.23 -7.37
CA LEU A 213 -1.81 9.38 -8.23
C LEU A 213 -2.73 8.53 -7.35
N LEU A 214 -4.02 8.56 -7.62
CA LEU A 214 -5.01 7.71 -6.95
C LEU A 214 -5.21 6.45 -7.79
N VAL A 215 -5.26 5.29 -7.14
CA VAL A 215 -5.46 3.99 -7.82
C VAL A 215 -6.58 3.23 -7.12
N SER A 216 -7.68 2.99 -7.81
CA SER A 216 -8.71 2.08 -7.34
C SER A 216 -8.33 0.62 -7.61
N VAL A 217 -8.86 -0.29 -6.79
CA VAL A 217 -8.56 -1.73 -6.85
C VAL A 217 -9.87 -2.50 -6.89
N ASN A 218 -10.17 -3.15 -7.99
CA ASN A 218 -11.35 -3.99 -8.17
C ASN A 218 -10.95 -5.45 -8.36
N GLY A 219 -11.66 -6.36 -7.69
CA GLY A 219 -11.28 -7.76 -7.58
C GLY A 219 -10.32 -8.03 -6.43
N ASN A 220 -10.16 -9.31 -6.05
CA ASN A 220 -9.35 -9.68 -4.90
C ASN A 220 -8.88 -11.15 -4.96
N CYS A 221 -7.60 -11.37 -5.25
CA CYS A 221 -6.99 -12.71 -5.28
C CYS A 221 -6.66 -13.28 -3.89
N LEU A 222 -6.80 -12.50 -2.81
CA LEU A 222 -6.56 -12.96 -1.45
C LEU A 222 -7.63 -12.39 -0.51
N ARG A 223 -8.71 -13.13 -0.32
CA ARG A 223 -9.86 -12.71 0.48
C ARG A 223 -9.56 -12.82 1.98
N VAL A 224 -9.85 -11.75 2.71
CA VAL A 224 -9.62 -11.69 4.16
C VAL A 224 -10.49 -12.70 4.88
N SER A 225 -9.89 -13.53 5.75
CA SER A 225 -10.61 -14.50 6.57
C SER A 225 -11.45 -13.81 7.66
N GLU A 226 -12.54 -14.44 8.07
CA GLU A 226 -13.39 -13.95 9.18
C GLU A 226 -12.66 -13.94 10.52
N SER A 227 -11.72 -14.87 10.73
CA SER A 227 -10.90 -14.96 11.94
C SER A 227 -9.95 -13.75 12.11
N GLY A 228 -9.63 -13.05 11.01
CA GLY A 228 -8.63 -11.98 10.98
C GLY A 228 -7.18 -12.49 11.03
N ASN A 229 -6.97 -13.81 11.04
CA ASN A 229 -5.65 -14.41 10.89
C ASN A 229 -5.23 -14.41 9.42
N MET A 230 -4.16 -13.68 9.10
CA MET A 230 -3.69 -13.53 7.73
C MET A 230 -3.25 -14.84 7.06
N ALA A 231 -2.86 -15.88 7.84
CA ALA A 231 -2.49 -17.18 7.29
C ALA A 231 -3.72 -17.98 6.79
N GLU A 232 -4.91 -17.59 7.23
CA GLU A 232 -6.19 -18.19 6.86
C GLU A 232 -6.91 -17.41 5.76
N ASP A 233 -6.33 -16.30 5.28
CA ASP A 233 -6.86 -15.58 4.12
C ASP A 233 -6.93 -16.54 2.92
N VAL A 234 -7.99 -16.44 2.13
CA VAL A 234 -8.32 -17.40 1.08
C VAL A 234 -7.77 -16.93 -0.26
N VAL A 235 -6.88 -17.74 -0.85
CA VAL A 235 -6.32 -17.50 -2.18
C VAL A 235 -7.31 -17.96 -3.25
N CYS A 236 -7.54 -17.12 -4.25
CA CYS A 236 -8.40 -17.44 -5.40
C CYS A 236 -7.89 -16.71 -6.65
N GLU A 237 -8.19 -17.28 -7.80
CA GLU A 237 -8.07 -16.56 -9.08
C GLU A 237 -9.18 -15.51 -9.15
N ASP A 238 -8.84 -14.30 -9.63
CA ASP A 238 -9.84 -13.26 -9.86
C ASP A 238 -9.41 -12.35 -11.02
N ARG A 239 -10.40 -11.69 -11.62
CA ARG A 239 -10.17 -10.58 -12.53
C ARG A 239 -9.88 -9.32 -11.73
N ILE A 240 -8.68 -8.80 -11.86
CA ILE A 240 -8.26 -7.57 -11.21
C ILE A 240 -8.28 -6.42 -12.20
N ILE A 241 -8.96 -5.35 -11.83
CA ILE A 241 -8.90 -4.08 -12.53
C ILE A 241 -8.27 -3.07 -11.58
N LEU A 242 -7.11 -2.55 -11.95
CA LEU A 242 -6.52 -1.38 -11.35
C LEU A 242 -6.80 -0.18 -12.24
N ASP A 243 -7.15 0.95 -11.65
CA ASP A 243 -7.43 2.15 -12.42
C ASP A 243 -6.68 3.36 -11.85
N ALA A 244 -5.90 4.03 -12.71
CA ALA A 244 -5.18 5.23 -12.36
C ALA A 244 -6.00 6.48 -12.67
N GLY A 245 -6.36 7.23 -11.65
CA GLY A 245 -6.91 8.58 -11.81
C GLY A 245 -5.93 9.56 -12.46
N PRO A 246 -6.36 10.78 -12.76
CA PRO A 246 -5.46 11.82 -13.26
C PRO A 246 -4.38 12.19 -12.23
N VAL A 247 -3.24 12.69 -12.71
CA VAL A 247 -2.19 13.23 -11.83
C VAL A 247 -2.69 14.48 -11.14
N ILE A 248 -2.60 14.51 -9.81
CA ILE A 248 -3.13 15.60 -8.98
C ILE A 248 -1.96 16.34 -8.33
N ASP A 249 -1.98 17.67 -8.39
CA ASP A 249 -1.06 18.52 -7.62
C ASP A 249 -1.47 18.51 -6.15
N CYS A 250 -0.54 18.06 -5.29
CA CYS A 250 -0.80 17.86 -3.86
C CYS A 250 -1.10 19.18 -3.12
N SER A 251 -0.43 20.26 -3.50
CA SER A 251 -0.62 21.56 -2.84
C SER A 251 -1.96 22.16 -3.19
N GLN A 252 -2.31 22.18 -4.50
CA GLN A 252 -3.60 22.69 -4.98
C GLN A 252 -4.77 21.88 -4.42
N PHE A 253 -4.66 20.56 -4.39
CA PHE A 253 -5.69 19.68 -3.82
C PHE A 253 -5.92 19.99 -2.34
N ARG A 254 -4.85 20.07 -1.55
CA ARG A 254 -4.97 20.39 -0.12
C ARG A 254 -5.53 21.80 0.11
N GLU A 255 -5.17 22.77 -0.73
CA GLU A 255 -5.66 24.14 -0.59
C GLU A 255 -7.14 24.25 -0.96
N SER A 256 -7.61 23.55 -2.02
CA SER A 256 -9.03 23.52 -2.36
C SER A 256 -9.89 22.97 -1.21
N VAL A 257 -9.47 21.86 -0.60
CA VAL A 257 -10.19 21.29 0.57
C VAL A 257 -10.20 22.25 1.76
N LYS A 258 -9.08 22.92 2.04
CA LYS A 258 -9.00 23.88 3.14
C LYS A 258 -9.91 25.11 2.91
N THR A 259 -10.06 25.52 1.66
CA THR A 259 -10.95 26.63 1.30
C THR A 259 -12.42 26.23 1.43
N THR A 260 -12.77 25.02 0.95
CA THR A 260 -14.13 24.49 1.05
C THR A 260 -14.56 24.24 2.51
N HIS A 261 -13.60 23.86 3.37
CA HIS A 261 -13.80 23.57 4.79
C HIS A 261 -13.03 24.58 5.66
N ALA A 262 -13.25 25.87 5.42
CA ALA A 262 -12.53 26.94 6.12
C ALA A 262 -12.77 26.93 7.64
N GLU A 263 -13.93 26.45 8.07
CA GLU A 263 -14.36 26.32 9.47
C GLU A 263 -13.62 25.24 10.25
N LEU A 264 -13.03 24.23 9.56
CA LEU A 264 -12.32 23.14 10.22
C LEU A 264 -10.88 23.54 10.58
N GLU A 265 -10.38 22.99 11.69
CA GLU A 265 -9.02 23.22 12.15
C GLU A 265 -8.28 21.92 12.51
N GLY A 266 -6.96 22.02 12.59
CA GLY A 266 -6.09 20.98 13.16
C GLY A 266 -6.29 19.59 12.55
N ALA A 267 -6.76 18.66 13.36
CA ALA A 267 -6.95 17.26 12.97
C ALA A 267 -8.14 17.04 12.05
N GLU A 268 -9.20 17.82 12.22
CA GLU A 268 -10.42 17.71 11.40
C GLU A 268 -10.15 18.17 9.96
N LYS A 269 -9.43 19.26 9.78
CA LYS A 269 -9.02 19.74 8.46
C LYS A 269 -8.13 18.72 7.72
N LYS A 270 -7.24 18.04 8.43
CA LYS A 270 -6.45 16.92 7.86
C LYS A 270 -7.32 15.74 7.47
N GLN A 271 -8.32 15.43 8.30
CA GLN A 271 -9.26 14.34 8.01
C GLN A 271 -10.09 14.65 6.77
N ALA A 272 -10.59 15.88 6.61
CA ALA A 272 -11.35 16.30 5.42
C ALA A 272 -10.55 16.11 4.11
N VAL A 273 -9.24 16.39 4.10
CA VAL A 273 -8.37 16.11 2.95
C VAL A 273 -8.36 14.62 2.60
N VAL A 274 -8.28 13.77 3.61
CA VAL A 274 -8.22 12.31 3.41
C VAL A 274 -9.60 11.76 3.05
N ASP A 275 -10.66 12.26 3.63
CA ASP A 275 -12.03 11.83 3.33
C ASP A 275 -12.37 12.11 1.86
N LEU A 276 -11.99 13.28 1.29
CA LEU A 276 -12.16 13.56 -0.13
C LEU A 276 -11.37 12.59 -1.04
N ILE A 277 -10.15 12.19 -0.63
CA ILE A 277 -9.38 11.16 -1.36
C ILE A 277 -10.14 9.83 -1.37
N MET A 278 -10.69 9.43 -0.21
CA MET A 278 -11.44 8.18 -0.12
C MET A 278 -12.74 8.24 -0.95
N GLU A 279 -13.41 9.38 -1.02
CA GLU A 279 -14.59 9.59 -1.89
C GLU A 279 -14.24 9.45 -3.38
N ILE A 280 -13.09 10.00 -3.80
CA ILE A 280 -12.63 9.86 -5.20
C ILE A 280 -12.31 8.40 -5.50
N LEU A 281 -11.57 7.71 -4.63
CA LEU A 281 -11.24 6.29 -4.79
C LEU A 281 -12.50 5.43 -4.85
N GLU A 282 -13.50 5.69 -3.98
CA GLU A 282 -14.77 4.95 -3.98
C GLU A 282 -15.53 5.13 -5.29
N LYS A 283 -15.61 6.35 -5.82
CA LYS A 283 -16.25 6.60 -7.13
C LYS A 283 -15.55 5.84 -8.26
N MET A 284 -14.22 5.88 -8.31
CA MET A 284 -13.45 5.12 -9.28
C MET A 284 -13.71 3.61 -9.15
N HIS A 285 -13.76 3.12 -7.90
CA HIS A 285 -14.06 1.72 -7.61
C HIS A 285 -15.45 1.31 -8.11
N GLU A 286 -16.49 2.09 -7.78
CA GLU A 286 -17.87 1.82 -8.19
C GLU A 286 -18.04 1.83 -9.72
N GLU A 287 -17.37 2.73 -10.42
CA GLU A 287 -17.40 2.79 -11.88
C GLU A 287 -16.77 1.54 -12.52
N ASN A 288 -15.62 1.10 -12.00
CA ASN A 288 -14.92 -0.07 -12.50
C ASN A 288 -15.62 -1.38 -12.13
N GLU A 289 -16.25 -1.47 -10.96
CA GLU A 289 -16.95 -2.69 -10.53
C GLU A 289 -18.16 -2.98 -11.40
N LYS A 290 -18.89 -1.95 -11.86
CA LYS A 290 -20.00 -2.12 -12.82
C LYS A 290 -19.52 -2.80 -14.13
N GLY A 291 -18.36 -2.40 -14.66
CA GLY A 291 -17.77 -3.01 -15.84
C GLY A 291 -17.19 -4.42 -15.59
N ARG A 292 -16.67 -4.69 -14.40
CA ARG A 292 -16.06 -5.98 -14.04
C ARG A 292 -17.08 -7.12 -13.98
N LEU A 293 -18.30 -6.86 -13.49
CA LEU A 293 -19.34 -7.86 -13.30
C LEU A 293 -20.15 -8.16 -14.58
N THR A 294 -20.05 -7.33 -15.60
CA THR A 294 -20.84 -7.45 -16.85
C THR A 294 -20.09 -8.11 -18.00
N GLU A 295 -18.80 -8.35 -17.87
CA GLU A 295 -17.93 -9.05 -18.83
C GLU A 295 -17.49 -10.42 -18.30
#